data_26853c4b2ce93c627a6b7fe6b7a4d012
#
_entry.id   26853c4b2ce93c627a6b7fe6b7a4d012
#
_cell.length_a   1.000
_cell.length_b   1.000
_cell.length_c   1.000
_cell.angle_alpha   90.00
_cell.angle_beta   90.00
_cell.angle_gamma   90.00
#
_symmetry.space_group_name_H-M   'P 1'
#
loop_
_entity.id
_entity.type
_entity.pdbx_description
1 polymer ?
#
loop_
_entity_poly.entity_id
_entity_poly.type
_entity_poly.pdbx_seq_one_letter_code
_entity_poly.pdbx_strand_id
1 'polypeptide(L)'
;MGKLHDILGDLKVIKMALTYKPPAADEKISFALMVQNNARTDPDGVALLCGQESISWHDLNARANRVAHLLKEGGIVKGDCVSLFMQNRIEFLVNLIGICKLGAIGGLINTNLTRAPLVHCIELITSKKCIFGEELLESLDEVRPELALTDGQDFIFVRDEGDSPPPNWVMEIDSKDQSLDCSNLPETDDITLGDTAFYIFTSGTTGLPKAAVISNKRALPVGMMSADLMLRRNKDDIMYNCLPLYHGTGLLIGFVAVLHAGATMVIRRKLSVSAFWEDIRNYNCTGFIYIGEFIRYLLGKPAQSDDGDNPVQKIVGNGLRPDIWMEFKQRFDINRIGEFYGASEGNGGFANAFNKNCTVGIGIAPATLVQYDVGNDELVRDENGHCIPVGPGETGLLLVEVTEKSEFEGYTSKQASEKSCSETYLWMGMSTSTAAT
;
A
#
# COMPACT_ATOMS: atom_id res chain seq x y z
N MET A 1 -15.87 13.51 27.22
CA MET A 1 -15.50 14.06 25.88
C MET A 1 -15.44 12.96 24.79
N GLY A 2 -14.96 11.74 25.06
CA GLY A 2 -14.82 10.68 24.04
C GLY A 2 -16.09 10.32 23.26
N LYS A 3 -17.22 10.05 23.94
CA LYS A 3 -18.47 9.66 23.25
C LYS A 3 -19.04 10.68 22.28
N LEU A 4 -18.92 11.99 22.59
CA LEU A 4 -19.39 13.05 21.67
C LEU A 4 -18.50 13.16 20.44
N HIS A 5 -17.19 12.99 20.62
CA HIS A 5 -16.22 12.97 19.53
C HIS A 5 -16.45 11.78 18.58
N ASP A 6 -16.77 10.61 19.13
CA ASP A 6 -17.12 9.43 18.34
C ASP A 6 -18.41 9.64 17.52
N ILE A 7 -19.46 10.18 18.14
CA ILE A 7 -20.73 10.47 17.43
C ILE A 7 -20.51 11.45 16.28
N LEU A 8 -19.75 12.53 16.51
CA LEU A 8 -19.43 13.51 15.46
C LEU A 8 -18.62 12.88 14.33
N GLY A 9 -17.69 12.00 14.67
CA GLY A 9 -16.93 11.23 13.69
C GLY A 9 -17.80 10.26 12.89
N ASP A 10 -18.74 9.55 13.53
CA ASP A 10 -19.68 8.67 12.86
C ASP A 10 -20.59 9.43 11.89
N LEU A 11 -21.07 10.61 12.28
CA LEU A 11 -21.84 11.51 11.39
C LEU A 11 -21.01 11.99 10.19
N LYS A 12 -19.71 12.27 10.38
CA LYS A 12 -18.80 12.61 9.28
C LYS A 12 -18.65 11.42 8.30
N VAL A 13 -18.50 10.20 8.80
CA VAL A 13 -18.44 8.98 7.98
C VAL A 13 -19.72 8.81 7.16
N ILE A 14 -20.91 8.92 7.80
CA ILE A 14 -22.19 8.81 7.12
C ILE A 14 -22.35 9.90 6.05
N LYS A 15 -22.03 11.15 6.39
CA LYS A 15 -22.09 12.26 5.44
C LYS A 15 -21.18 11.98 4.25
N MET A 16 -19.94 11.56 4.49
CA MET A 16 -18.99 11.26 3.44
C MET A 16 -19.48 10.12 2.54
N ALA A 17 -20.00 9.03 3.11
CA ALA A 17 -20.57 7.92 2.34
C ALA A 17 -21.75 8.35 1.44
N LEU A 18 -22.61 9.26 1.93
CA LEU A 18 -23.75 9.76 1.18
C LEU A 18 -23.39 10.81 0.12
N THR A 19 -22.33 11.58 0.33
CA THR A 19 -21.94 12.70 -0.55
C THR A 19 -20.74 12.43 -1.41
N TYR A 20 -20.03 11.29 -1.21
CA TYR A 20 -18.85 10.95 -1.98
C TYR A 20 -19.18 10.81 -3.47
N LYS A 21 -18.50 11.62 -4.25
CA LYS A 21 -18.47 11.50 -5.71
C LYS A 21 -17.04 11.17 -6.09
N PRO A 22 -16.79 10.05 -6.76
CA PRO A 22 -15.45 9.78 -7.26
C PRO A 22 -15.01 10.94 -8.14
N PRO A 23 -13.80 11.48 -7.94
CA PRO A 23 -13.27 12.50 -8.83
C PRO A 23 -13.02 11.91 -10.22
N ALA A 24 -13.02 12.76 -11.25
CA ALA A 24 -12.80 12.34 -12.62
C ALA A 24 -11.35 11.86 -12.82
N ALA A 25 -11.15 10.87 -13.71
CA ALA A 25 -9.83 10.28 -13.94
C ALA A 25 -8.80 11.26 -14.50
N ASP A 26 -9.25 12.33 -15.17
CA ASP A 26 -8.43 13.39 -15.75
C ASP A 26 -8.09 14.53 -14.77
N GLU A 27 -8.60 14.48 -13.54
CA GLU A 27 -8.21 15.45 -12.52
C GLU A 27 -6.72 15.32 -12.17
N LYS A 28 -6.02 16.47 -12.17
CA LYS A 28 -4.58 16.56 -11.86
C LYS A 28 -4.33 16.43 -10.36
N ILE A 29 -4.45 15.21 -9.87
CA ILE A 29 -4.19 14.80 -8.49
C ILE A 29 -3.38 13.51 -8.55
N SER A 30 -2.27 13.46 -7.83
CA SER A 30 -1.41 12.28 -7.82
C SER A 30 -0.73 12.08 -6.46
N PHE A 31 -0.25 10.86 -6.24
CA PHE A 31 0.60 10.52 -5.10
C PHE A 31 1.80 11.47 -4.96
N ALA A 32 2.51 11.73 -6.07
CA ALA A 32 3.68 12.61 -6.07
C ALA A 32 3.31 14.07 -5.80
N LEU A 33 2.20 14.56 -6.39
CA LEU A 33 1.72 15.93 -6.17
C LEU A 33 1.30 16.16 -4.71
N MET A 34 0.76 15.15 -4.02
CA MET A 34 0.44 15.27 -2.60
C MET A 34 1.68 15.46 -1.74
N VAL A 35 2.82 14.79 -2.05
CA VAL A 35 4.09 15.02 -1.36
C VAL A 35 4.57 16.47 -1.57
N GLN A 36 4.52 16.96 -2.79
CA GLN A 36 4.87 18.34 -3.12
C GLN A 36 3.98 19.36 -2.37
N ASN A 37 2.69 19.06 -2.24
CA ASN A 37 1.76 19.91 -1.50
C ASN A 37 2.04 19.93 0.01
N ASN A 38 2.36 18.78 0.63
CA ASN A 38 2.77 18.74 2.04
C ASN A 38 4.07 19.51 2.26
N ALA A 39 5.06 19.35 1.37
CA ALA A 39 6.31 20.12 1.43
C ALA A 39 6.08 21.65 1.32
N ARG A 40 5.04 22.07 0.62
CA ARG A 40 4.66 23.50 0.50
C ARG A 40 3.88 24.01 1.71
N THR A 41 3.01 23.20 2.31
CA THR A 41 2.08 23.62 3.37
C THR A 41 2.64 23.44 4.77
N ASP A 42 3.52 22.46 4.97
CA ASP A 42 4.18 22.16 6.25
C ASP A 42 5.62 21.69 5.99
N PRO A 43 6.52 22.59 5.47
CA PRO A 43 7.86 22.20 5.03
C PRO A 43 8.71 21.56 6.13
N ASP A 44 8.60 22.08 7.35
CA ASP A 44 9.39 21.64 8.51
C ASP A 44 8.74 20.47 9.27
N GLY A 45 7.50 20.10 8.91
CA GLY A 45 6.80 18.95 9.49
C GLY A 45 7.57 17.66 9.22
N VAL A 46 7.71 16.82 10.23
CA VAL A 46 8.41 15.53 10.10
C VAL A 46 7.56 14.57 9.27
N ALA A 47 8.07 14.16 8.11
CA ALA A 47 7.40 13.20 7.24
C ALA A 47 7.72 11.75 7.65
N LEU A 48 9.01 11.43 7.82
CA LEU A 48 9.49 10.07 8.07
C LEU A 48 10.54 10.05 9.19
N LEU A 49 10.48 8.96 9.96
CA LEU A 49 11.49 8.58 10.96
C LEU A 49 11.95 7.14 10.67
N CYS A 50 13.26 6.88 10.69
CA CYS A 50 13.81 5.54 10.51
C CYS A 50 15.14 5.44 11.28
N GLY A 51 15.20 4.64 12.34
CA GLY A 51 16.37 4.60 13.23
C GLY A 51 16.65 5.99 13.83
N GLN A 52 17.84 6.53 13.58
CA GLN A 52 18.22 7.87 14.02
C GLN A 52 17.94 8.96 12.97
N GLU A 53 17.52 8.57 11.77
CA GLU A 53 17.25 9.50 10.68
C GLU A 53 15.82 10.06 10.77
N SER A 54 15.72 11.39 10.65
CA SER A 54 14.46 12.13 10.54
C SER A 54 14.50 12.96 9.28
N ILE A 55 13.41 12.98 8.52
CA ILE A 55 13.29 13.77 7.30
C ILE A 55 12.00 14.60 7.31
N SER A 56 12.11 15.87 6.96
CA SER A 56 10.95 16.77 6.82
C SER A 56 10.18 16.52 5.51
N TRP A 57 8.97 17.07 5.38
CA TRP A 57 8.24 17.05 4.10
C TRP A 57 9.01 17.78 3.00
N HIS A 58 9.68 18.90 3.35
CA HIS A 58 10.53 19.63 2.41
C HIS A 58 11.67 18.75 1.90
N ASP A 59 12.42 18.11 2.81
CA ASP A 59 13.57 17.30 2.43
C ASP A 59 13.18 16.03 1.68
N LEU A 60 12.06 15.40 2.06
CA LEU A 60 11.50 14.26 1.34
C LEU A 60 11.18 14.64 -0.11
N ASN A 61 10.53 15.78 -0.32
CA ASN A 61 10.24 16.30 -1.66
C ASN A 61 11.52 16.63 -2.45
N ALA A 62 12.47 17.32 -1.82
CA ALA A 62 13.73 17.71 -2.45
C ALA A 62 14.56 16.48 -2.87
N ARG A 63 14.69 15.47 -1.98
CA ARG A 63 15.37 14.21 -2.30
C ARG A 63 14.68 13.44 -3.42
N ALA A 64 13.36 13.38 -3.40
CA ALA A 64 12.58 12.75 -4.48
C ALA A 64 12.71 13.49 -5.82
N ASN A 65 12.81 14.84 -5.80
CA ASN A 65 13.07 15.63 -7.00
C ASN A 65 14.42 15.28 -7.62
N ARG A 66 15.48 15.14 -6.82
CA ARG A 66 16.82 14.73 -7.33
C ARG A 66 16.76 13.38 -8.03
N VAL A 67 16.08 12.41 -7.43
CA VAL A 67 15.87 11.11 -8.08
C VAL A 67 15.08 11.25 -9.39
N ALA A 68 14.04 12.08 -9.42
CA ALA A 68 13.23 12.31 -10.61
C ALA A 68 14.06 12.96 -11.74
N HIS A 69 14.89 13.97 -11.44
CA HIS A 69 15.78 14.58 -12.42
C HIS A 69 16.76 13.57 -13.01
N LEU A 70 17.42 12.75 -12.18
CA LEU A 70 18.33 11.70 -12.64
C LEU A 70 17.64 10.66 -13.53
N LEU A 71 16.42 10.23 -13.17
CA LEU A 71 15.64 9.31 -13.97
C LEU A 71 15.22 9.92 -15.32
N LYS A 72 14.83 11.20 -15.32
CA LYS A 72 14.48 11.96 -16.53
C LYS A 72 15.70 12.09 -17.46
N GLU A 73 16.87 12.44 -16.94
CA GLU A 73 18.14 12.45 -17.70
C GLU A 73 18.48 11.06 -18.25
N GLY A 74 18.18 10.02 -17.47
CA GLY A 74 18.29 8.62 -17.87
C GLY A 74 17.21 8.13 -18.85
N GLY A 75 16.35 9.05 -19.39
CA GLY A 75 15.38 8.77 -20.45
C GLY A 75 14.04 8.20 -19.98
N ILE A 76 13.75 8.20 -18.68
CA ILE A 76 12.44 7.77 -18.15
C ILE A 76 11.39 8.86 -18.43
N VAL A 77 10.25 8.43 -18.96
CA VAL A 77 9.11 9.29 -19.29
C VAL A 77 7.81 8.74 -18.65
N LYS A 78 6.75 9.53 -18.71
CA LYS A 78 5.41 9.13 -18.23
C LYS A 78 4.97 7.80 -18.83
N GLY A 79 4.51 6.88 -17.97
CA GLY A 79 4.06 5.54 -18.33
C GLY A 79 5.15 4.48 -18.40
N ASP A 80 6.43 4.85 -18.37
CA ASP A 80 7.51 3.88 -18.21
C ASP A 80 7.47 3.24 -16.84
N CYS A 81 7.89 1.97 -16.74
CA CYS A 81 7.98 1.28 -15.47
C CYS A 81 9.44 1.22 -14.97
N VAL A 82 9.62 1.48 -13.69
CA VAL A 82 10.90 1.34 -12.98
C VAL A 82 10.71 0.39 -11.81
N SER A 83 11.43 -0.73 -11.81
CA SER A 83 11.44 -1.66 -10.68
C SER A 83 12.10 -1.02 -9.46
N LEU A 84 11.48 -1.17 -8.29
CA LEU A 84 12.04 -0.78 -7.01
C LEU A 84 12.21 -2.03 -6.14
N PHE A 85 13.47 -2.44 -5.95
CA PHE A 85 13.86 -3.62 -5.20
C PHE A 85 14.70 -3.21 -3.98
N MET A 86 14.02 -2.90 -2.87
CA MET A 86 14.63 -2.31 -1.68
C MET A 86 13.86 -2.68 -0.42
N GLN A 87 14.56 -2.86 0.71
CA GLN A 87 13.93 -3.02 2.03
C GLN A 87 13.33 -1.70 2.53
N ASN A 88 12.48 -1.80 3.56
CA ASN A 88 11.88 -0.63 4.19
C ASN A 88 12.94 0.31 4.76
N ARG A 89 13.04 1.51 4.23
CA ARG A 89 13.85 2.64 4.71
C ARG A 89 13.39 3.92 4.04
N ILE A 90 13.94 5.06 4.42
CA ILE A 90 13.55 6.36 3.83
C ILE A 90 13.78 6.37 2.33
N GLU A 91 14.88 5.81 1.85
CA GLU A 91 15.24 5.73 0.43
C GLU A 91 14.19 4.99 -0.41
N PHE A 92 13.49 4.00 0.15
CA PHE A 92 12.40 3.33 -0.57
C PHE A 92 11.33 4.35 -1.00
N LEU A 93 10.86 5.20 -0.07
CA LEU A 93 9.85 6.21 -0.37
C LEU A 93 10.42 7.37 -1.21
N VAL A 94 11.64 7.79 -0.97
CA VAL A 94 12.33 8.81 -1.79
C VAL A 94 12.37 8.39 -3.26
N ASN A 95 12.83 7.16 -3.53
CA ASN A 95 12.93 6.65 -4.90
C ASN A 95 11.55 6.41 -5.52
N LEU A 96 10.59 5.85 -4.77
CA LEU A 96 9.22 5.65 -5.25
C LEU A 96 8.55 6.97 -5.64
N ILE A 97 8.68 7.99 -4.78
CA ILE A 97 8.12 9.32 -5.06
C ILE A 97 8.82 9.92 -6.29
N GLY A 98 10.16 9.79 -6.39
CA GLY A 98 10.93 10.26 -7.55
C GLY A 98 10.46 9.63 -8.87
N ILE A 99 10.21 8.33 -8.91
CA ILE A 99 9.61 7.64 -10.05
C ILE A 99 8.24 8.26 -10.40
N CYS A 100 7.37 8.37 -9.39
CA CYS A 100 6.01 8.87 -9.58
C CYS A 100 5.96 10.35 -9.99
N LYS A 101 6.96 11.18 -9.66
CA LYS A 101 7.03 12.58 -10.09
C LYS A 101 7.14 12.78 -11.61
N LEU A 102 7.62 11.77 -12.31
CA LEU A 102 7.67 11.74 -13.78
C LEU A 102 6.37 11.18 -14.40
N GLY A 103 5.40 10.74 -13.59
CA GLY A 103 4.28 9.92 -14.06
C GLY A 103 4.72 8.53 -14.52
N ALA A 104 5.91 8.11 -14.15
CA ALA A 104 6.40 6.76 -14.32
C ALA A 104 5.82 5.83 -13.24
N ILE A 105 5.83 4.54 -13.49
CA ILE A 105 5.18 3.52 -12.66
C ILE A 105 6.21 2.84 -11.78
N GLY A 106 5.99 2.86 -10.46
CA GLY A 106 6.82 2.11 -9.51
C GLY A 106 6.46 0.63 -9.48
N GLY A 107 7.32 -0.24 -9.99
CA GLY A 107 7.19 -1.69 -9.89
C GLY A 107 7.75 -2.20 -8.56
N LEU A 108 6.88 -2.52 -7.59
CA LEU A 108 7.28 -2.77 -6.20
C LEU A 108 7.64 -4.23 -5.99
N ILE A 109 8.94 -4.55 -6.08
CA ILE A 109 9.44 -5.92 -6.01
C ILE A 109 9.53 -6.41 -4.55
N ASN A 110 8.99 -7.60 -4.29
CA ASN A 110 9.12 -8.25 -2.98
C ASN A 110 10.59 -8.63 -2.71
N THR A 111 11.14 -8.12 -1.64
CA THR A 111 12.54 -8.26 -1.24
C THR A 111 12.97 -9.67 -0.83
N ASN A 112 12.02 -10.60 -0.71
CA ASN A 112 12.31 -12.02 -0.46
C ASN A 112 12.42 -12.84 -1.74
N LEU A 113 12.18 -12.25 -2.92
CA LEU A 113 12.31 -12.95 -4.20
C LEU A 113 13.78 -13.10 -4.59
N THR A 114 14.10 -14.24 -5.14
CA THR A 114 15.41 -14.60 -5.70
C THR A 114 15.21 -15.39 -6.99
N ARG A 115 16.23 -15.50 -7.82
CA ARG A 115 16.25 -16.38 -9.01
C ARG A 115 15.04 -16.14 -9.94
N ALA A 116 14.50 -17.19 -10.53
CA ALA A 116 13.44 -17.11 -11.53
C ALA A 116 12.19 -16.30 -11.11
N PRO A 117 11.67 -16.35 -9.87
CA PRO A 117 10.60 -15.44 -9.44
C PRO A 117 10.99 -13.96 -9.46
N LEU A 118 12.24 -13.60 -9.16
CA LEU A 118 12.72 -12.23 -9.25
C LEU A 118 12.81 -11.76 -10.70
N VAL A 119 13.40 -12.57 -11.59
CA VAL A 119 13.44 -12.34 -13.04
C VAL A 119 12.03 -12.12 -13.56
N HIS A 120 11.12 -13.07 -13.25
CA HIS A 120 9.73 -12.97 -13.69
C HIS A 120 9.07 -11.65 -13.32
N CYS A 121 9.23 -11.18 -12.09
CA CYS A 121 8.60 -9.93 -11.65
C CYS A 121 9.14 -8.71 -12.40
N ILE A 122 10.45 -8.62 -12.62
CA ILE A 122 11.08 -7.49 -13.32
C ILE A 122 10.68 -7.48 -14.79
N GLU A 123 10.68 -8.64 -15.46
CA GLU A 123 10.32 -8.78 -16.87
C GLU A 123 8.82 -8.60 -17.12
N LEU A 124 7.96 -9.13 -16.22
CA LEU A 124 6.49 -9.03 -16.35
C LEU A 124 5.99 -7.59 -16.51
N ILE A 125 6.64 -6.65 -15.83
CA ILE A 125 6.27 -5.23 -15.86
C ILE A 125 7.06 -4.43 -16.90
N THR A 126 7.85 -5.10 -17.73
CA THR A 126 8.67 -4.49 -18.79
C THR A 126 9.49 -3.32 -18.25
N SER A 127 10.22 -3.59 -17.18
CA SER A 127 10.96 -2.55 -16.45
C SER A 127 12.04 -1.91 -17.33
N LYS A 128 12.07 -0.58 -17.38
CA LYS A 128 13.10 0.18 -18.12
C LYS A 128 14.37 0.36 -17.30
N LYS A 129 14.24 0.44 -16.00
CA LYS A 129 15.35 0.53 -15.04
C LYS A 129 14.99 -0.23 -13.77
N CYS A 130 16.02 -0.65 -13.03
CA CYS A 130 15.87 -1.29 -11.72
C CYS A 130 16.64 -0.48 -10.68
N ILE A 131 15.91 0.19 -9.79
CA ILE A 131 16.49 0.82 -8.60
C ILE A 131 16.51 -0.23 -7.50
N PHE A 132 17.67 -0.45 -6.89
CA PHE A 132 17.80 -1.45 -5.83
C PHE A 132 18.70 -0.99 -4.69
N GLY A 133 18.42 -1.50 -3.51
CA GLY A 133 19.22 -1.25 -2.32
C GLY A 133 20.47 -2.14 -2.25
N GLU A 134 21.56 -1.60 -1.70
CA GLU A 134 22.81 -2.33 -1.44
C GLU A 134 22.57 -3.69 -0.77
N GLU A 135 21.59 -3.75 0.13
CA GLU A 135 21.23 -4.94 0.91
C GLU A 135 20.65 -6.09 0.07
N LEU A 136 20.35 -5.83 -1.22
CA LEU A 136 19.80 -6.81 -2.16
C LEU A 136 20.71 -7.05 -3.37
N LEU A 137 21.94 -6.54 -3.31
CA LEU A 137 22.95 -6.63 -4.38
C LEU A 137 23.19 -8.07 -4.82
N GLU A 138 23.43 -8.99 -3.89
CA GLU A 138 23.72 -10.40 -4.21
C GLU A 138 22.56 -11.06 -4.95
N SER A 139 21.32 -10.81 -4.49
CA SER A 139 20.12 -11.39 -5.11
C SER A 139 19.88 -10.87 -6.53
N LEU A 140 20.21 -9.60 -6.79
CA LEU A 140 20.07 -9.01 -8.11
C LEU A 140 21.20 -9.41 -9.05
N ASP A 141 22.46 -9.45 -8.57
CA ASP A 141 23.61 -9.84 -9.37
C ASP A 141 23.51 -11.29 -9.86
N GLU A 142 22.94 -12.21 -9.04
CA GLU A 142 22.68 -13.60 -9.44
C GLU A 142 21.79 -13.69 -10.69
N VAL A 143 20.77 -12.81 -10.80
CA VAL A 143 19.77 -12.85 -11.88
C VAL A 143 20.01 -11.84 -12.99
N ARG A 144 20.92 -10.88 -12.78
CA ARG A 144 21.23 -9.80 -13.73
C ARG A 144 21.45 -10.27 -15.18
N PRO A 145 22.21 -11.36 -15.45
CA PRO A 145 22.43 -11.81 -16.82
C PRO A 145 21.18 -12.29 -17.55
N GLU A 146 20.07 -12.56 -16.82
CA GLU A 146 18.80 -13.03 -17.38
C GLU A 146 17.83 -11.87 -17.66
N LEU A 147 18.14 -10.63 -17.21
CA LEU A 147 17.28 -9.47 -17.35
C LEU A 147 17.54 -8.71 -18.65
N ALA A 148 16.49 -8.19 -19.28
CA ALA A 148 16.59 -7.33 -20.46
C ALA A 148 16.99 -5.88 -20.12
N LEU A 149 17.92 -5.71 -19.16
CA LEU A 149 18.44 -4.43 -18.69
C LEU A 149 19.94 -4.31 -19.01
N THR A 150 20.42 -3.09 -19.27
CA THR A 150 21.78 -2.82 -19.70
C THR A 150 22.68 -2.41 -18.52
N ASP A 151 23.81 -3.11 -18.37
CA ASP A 151 24.83 -2.77 -17.41
C ASP A 151 25.34 -1.32 -17.58
N GLY A 152 25.55 -0.62 -16.46
CA GLY A 152 26.03 0.75 -16.44
C GLY A 152 25.00 1.81 -16.86
N GLN A 153 23.76 1.40 -17.19
CA GLN A 153 22.70 2.31 -17.63
C GLN A 153 21.39 2.11 -16.88
N ASP A 154 20.95 0.85 -16.72
CA ASP A 154 19.59 0.56 -16.25
C ASP A 154 19.54 0.04 -14.82
N PHE A 155 20.67 -0.36 -14.26
CA PHE A 155 20.77 -0.75 -12.85
C PHE A 155 21.22 0.43 -11.99
N ILE A 156 20.36 0.84 -11.06
CA ILE A 156 20.58 2.00 -10.21
C ILE A 156 20.73 1.54 -8.77
N PHE A 157 21.92 1.73 -8.24
CA PHE A 157 22.33 1.33 -6.90
C PHE A 157 22.03 2.45 -5.88
N VAL A 158 21.44 2.09 -4.76
CA VAL A 158 21.21 3.00 -3.63
C VAL A 158 21.95 2.45 -2.42
N ARG A 159 22.95 3.17 -1.97
CA ARG A 159 23.75 2.81 -0.80
C ARG A 159 22.91 2.65 0.46
N ASP A 160 23.34 1.76 1.33
CA ASP A 160 22.78 1.55 2.66
C ASP A 160 23.84 1.79 3.75
N GLU A 161 24.20 0.78 4.49
CA GLU A 161 25.17 0.87 5.61
C GLU A 161 26.59 0.42 5.23
N GLY A 162 26.77 -0.10 4.01
CA GLY A 162 28.05 -0.61 3.56
C GLY A 162 29.00 0.48 3.05
N ASP A 163 30.30 0.24 3.20
CA ASP A 163 31.38 1.13 2.74
C ASP A 163 32.07 0.63 1.46
N SER A 164 31.65 -0.52 0.94
CA SER A 164 32.26 -1.09 -0.27
C SER A 164 31.92 -0.25 -1.51
N PRO A 165 32.86 -0.07 -2.45
CA PRO A 165 32.53 0.62 -3.70
C PRO A 165 31.44 -0.13 -4.46
N PRO A 166 30.51 0.60 -5.13
CA PRO A 166 29.47 -0.04 -5.92
C PRO A 166 30.09 -0.84 -7.08
N PRO A 167 29.41 -1.90 -7.55
CA PRO A 167 29.88 -2.65 -8.71
C PRO A 167 29.99 -1.77 -9.97
N ASN A 168 30.86 -2.13 -10.89
CA ASN A 168 31.10 -1.37 -12.12
C ASN A 168 29.92 -1.42 -13.14
N TRP A 169 28.93 -2.28 -12.91
CA TRP A 169 27.76 -2.43 -13.77
C TRP A 169 26.54 -1.60 -13.31
N VAL A 170 26.66 -0.82 -12.23
CA VAL A 170 25.60 0.05 -11.74
C VAL A 170 25.90 1.53 -11.94
N MET A 171 24.84 2.34 -11.94
CA MET A 171 24.91 3.77 -11.62
C MET A 171 24.54 3.95 -10.16
N GLU A 172 25.29 4.74 -9.40
CA GLU A 172 24.95 5.08 -8.03
C GLU A 172 24.07 6.33 -7.99
N ILE A 173 22.97 6.28 -7.22
CA ILE A 173 22.17 7.46 -6.86
C ILE A 173 22.40 7.80 -5.40
N ASP A 174 22.84 9.03 -5.13
CA ASP A 174 22.78 9.65 -3.81
C ASP A 174 21.78 10.79 -3.79
N SER A 175 20.56 10.52 -3.29
CA SER A 175 19.51 11.52 -3.14
C SER A 175 19.84 12.61 -2.12
N LYS A 176 20.87 12.43 -1.30
CA LYS A 176 21.36 13.38 -0.28
C LYS A 176 22.36 14.37 -0.87
N ASP A 177 22.89 14.13 -2.09
CA ASP A 177 23.83 15.04 -2.76
C ASP A 177 23.15 16.38 -3.08
N GLN A 178 23.54 17.42 -2.35
CA GLN A 178 22.99 18.76 -2.48
C GLN A 178 23.43 19.49 -3.75
N SER A 179 24.38 18.96 -4.50
CA SER A 179 24.78 19.51 -5.80
C SER A 179 23.79 19.22 -6.92
N LEU A 180 22.92 18.19 -6.73
CA LEU A 180 21.91 17.80 -7.71
C LEU A 180 20.68 18.72 -7.65
N ASP A 181 20.03 18.91 -8.81
CA ASP A 181 18.82 19.71 -8.91
C ASP A 181 17.68 19.11 -8.09
N CYS A 182 17.13 19.89 -7.17
CA CYS A 182 16.01 19.52 -6.32
C CYS A 182 14.75 20.34 -6.60
N SER A 183 14.71 21.08 -7.69
CA SER A 183 13.51 21.85 -8.11
C SER A 183 12.36 20.93 -8.48
N ASN A 184 11.13 21.40 -8.28
CA ASN A 184 9.94 20.65 -8.68
C ASN A 184 9.88 20.52 -10.20
N LEU A 185 9.52 19.33 -10.67
CA LEU A 185 9.40 19.03 -12.09
C LEU A 185 7.99 19.39 -12.58
N PRO A 186 7.86 20.07 -13.73
CA PRO A 186 6.55 20.41 -14.30
C PRO A 186 5.72 19.16 -14.68
N GLU A 187 6.35 18.05 -14.99
CA GLU A 187 5.70 16.77 -15.26
C GLU A 187 4.82 16.30 -14.10
N THR A 188 5.20 16.62 -12.85
CA THR A 188 4.43 16.25 -11.66
C THR A 188 3.03 16.88 -11.66
N ASP A 189 2.89 18.10 -12.18
CA ASP A 189 1.63 18.83 -12.24
C ASP A 189 0.67 18.31 -13.34
N ASP A 190 1.19 17.48 -14.27
CA ASP A 190 0.43 16.92 -15.39
C ASP A 190 -0.02 15.47 -15.14
N ILE A 191 0.28 14.92 -13.97
CA ILE A 191 -0.14 13.57 -13.58
C ILE A 191 -1.58 13.61 -13.08
N THR A 192 -2.39 12.68 -13.59
CA THR A 192 -3.82 12.60 -13.31
C THR A 192 -4.17 11.44 -12.37
N LEU A 193 -5.39 11.43 -11.87
CA LEU A 193 -5.92 10.33 -11.08
C LEU A 193 -5.98 9.01 -11.87
N GLY A 194 -6.23 9.05 -13.16
CA GLY A 194 -6.28 7.87 -14.02
C GLY A 194 -4.90 7.27 -14.32
N ASP A 195 -3.82 8.02 -14.10
CA ASP A 195 -2.47 7.51 -14.36
C ASP A 195 -2.10 6.40 -13.35
N THR A 196 -1.51 5.32 -13.85
CA THR A 196 -0.98 4.24 -13.01
C THR A 196 0.20 4.75 -12.20
N ALA A 197 0.14 4.56 -10.88
CA ALA A 197 1.21 4.94 -9.96
C ALA A 197 2.13 3.76 -9.61
N PHE A 198 1.54 2.58 -9.38
CA PHE A 198 2.27 1.41 -8.89
C PHE A 198 1.84 0.12 -9.58
N TYR A 199 2.78 -0.85 -9.62
CA TYR A 199 2.48 -2.26 -9.75
C TYR A 199 2.79 -2.96 -8.42
N ILE A 200 1.77 -3.61 -7.83
CA ILE A 200 1.91 -4.39 -6.60
C ILE A 200 1.77 -5.86 -6.94
N PHE A 201 2.76 -6.67 -6.55
CA PHE A 201 2.73 -8.10 -6.85
C PHE A 201 1.91 -8.87 -5.82
N THR A 202 1.04 -9.75 -6.33
CA THR A 202 0.22 -10.66 -5.52
C THR A 202 0.59 -12.11 -5.83
N SER A 203 0.34 -13.02 -4.87
CA SER A 203 0.55 -14.44 -5.08
C SER A 203 -0.45 -14.98 -6.12
N GLY A 204 0.06 -15.46 -7.26
CA GLY A 204 -0.77 -16.10 -8.26
C GLY A 204 -1.19 -17.51 -7.85
N THR A 205 -2.40 -17.93 -8.19
CA THR A 205 -2.86 -19.33 -8.04
C THR A 205 -2.02 -20.32 -8.86
N THR A 206 -1.25 -19.83 -9.83
CA THR A 206 -0.35 -20.60 -10.70
C THR A 206 1.09 -20.66 -10.21
N GLY A 207 1.40 -20.11 -9.03
CA GLY A 207 2.73 -20.16 -8.40
C GLY A 207 3.62 -18.96 -8.66
N LEU A 208 3.54 -18.26 -9.79
CA LEU A 208 4.30 -17.02 -10.05
C LEU A 208 3.49 -15.77 -9.69
N PRO A 209 4.13 -14.70 -9.18
CA PRO A 209 3.46 -13.46 -8.84
C PRO A 209 2.80 -12.79 -10.05
N LYS A 210 1.66 -12.12 -9.83
CA LYS A 210 0.96 -11.28 -10.80
C LYS A 210 1.09 -9.83 -10.38
N ALA A 211 1.21 -8.90 -11.34
CA ALA A 211 1.32 -7.48 -11.07
C ALA A 211 -0.07 -6.81 -11.15
N ALA A 212 -0.63 -6.45 -10.01
CA ALA A 212 -1.87 -5.67 -9.91
C ALA A 212 -1.60 -4.21 -10.29
N VAL A 213 -2.45 -3.65 -11.13
CA VAL A 213 -2.41 -2.25 -11.54
C VAL A 213 -3.03 -1.37 -10.47
N ILE A 214 -2.32 -0.33 -10.03
CA ILE A 214 -2.78 0.62 -9.02
C ILE A 214 -2.64 2.04 -9.57
N SER A 215 -3.75 2.63 -10.00
CA SER A 215 -3.80 4.04 -10.39
C SER A 215 -3.80 4.98 -9.18
N ASN A 216 -3.54 6.27 -9.39
CA ASN A 216 -3.75 7.29 -8.34
C ASN A 216 -5.21 7.31 -7.87
N LYS A 217 -6.18 7.10 -8.78
CA LYS A 217 -7.62 7.03 -8.50
C LYS A 217 -7.97 5.90 -7.52
N ARG A 218 -7.16 4.84 -7.47
CA ARG A 218 -7.28 3.73 -6.53
C ARG A 218 -6.48 3.96 -5.25
N ALA A 219 -5.21 4.36 -5.38
CA ALA A 219 -4.31 4.51 -4.24
C ALA A 219 -4.76 5.58 -3.25
N LEU A 220 -5.15 6.76 -3.74
CA LEU A 220 -5.44 7.90 -2.89
C LEU A 220 -6.73 7.73 -2.06
N PRO A 221 -7.87 7.27 -2.60
CA PRO A 221 -9.06 6.99 -1.81
C PRO A 221 -8.87 5.90 -0.75
N VAL A 222 -8.04 4.89 -1.02
CA VAL A 222 -7.69 3.85 -0.02
C VAL A 222 -6.95 4.48 1.17
N GLY A 223 -5.97 5.34 0.91
CA GLY A 223 -5.28 6.10 1.95
C GLY A 223 -6.22 7.05 2.72
N MET A 224 -7.06 7.79 2.03
CA MET A 224 -8.07 8.68 2.62
C MET A 224 -9.05 7.90 3.51
N MET A 225 -9.54 6.74 3.05
CA MET A 225 -10.42 5.86 3.85
C MET A 225 -9.71 5.41 5.14
N SER A 226 -8.46 4.99 5.05
CA SER A 226 -7.65 4.61 6.22
C SER A 226 -7.49 5.79 7.19
N ALA A 227 -7.11 6.96 6.69
CA ALA A 227 -6.86 8.15 7.50
C ALA A 227 -8.15 8.70 8.12
N ASP A 228 -9.15 9.03 7.31
CA ASP A 228 -10.32 9.80 7.74
C ASP A 228 -11.40 8.94 8.38
N LEU A 229 -11.68 7.76 7.80
CA LEU A 229 -12.80 6.94 8.25
C LEU A 229 -12.40 5.94 9.33
N MET A 230 -11.35 5.16 9.09
CA MET A 230 -10.96 4.11 10.03
C MET A 230 -10.23 4.67 11.24
N LEU A 231 -9.25 5.54 11.06
CA LEU A 231 -8.38 6.01 12.14
C LEU A 231 -8.68 7.42 12.64
N ARG A 232 -9.39 8.25 11.87
CA ARG A 232 -9.62 9.66 12.21
C ARG A 232 -8.31 10.37 12.53
N ARG A 233 -7.34 10.23 11.62
CA ARG A 233 -6.00 10.80 11.76
C ARG A 233 -6.01 12.33 11.66
N ASN A 234 -4.99 12.91 12.26
CA ASN A 234 -4.63 14.30 12.08
C ASN A 234 -3.10 14.42 11.87
N LYS A 235 -2.61 15.62 11.61
CA LYS A 235 -1.20 15.88 11.32
C LYS A 235 -0.25 15.56 12.49
N ASP A 236 -0.75 15.56 13.72
CA ASP A 236 0.06 15.31 14.92
C ASP A 236 0.21 13.81 15.22
N ASP A 237 -0.41 12.93 14.42
CA ASP A 237 -0.27 11.49 14.57
C ASP A 237 1.11 11.00 14.12
N ILE A 238 1.66 10.07 14.88
CA ILE A 238 2.88 9.34 14.55
C ILE A 238 2.52 7.87 14.36
N MET A 239 2.66 7.37 13.13
CA MET A 239 2.22 6.03 12.74
C MET A 239 3.40 5.10 12.54
N TYR A 240 3.47 4.04 13.32
CA TYR A 240 4.52 3.03 13.17
C TYR A 240 4.17 2.02 12.08
N ASN A 241 5.11 1.78 11.17
CA ASN A 241 5.00 0.81 10.09
C ASN A 241 6.21 -0.14 10.05
N CYS A 242 5.98 -1.39 10.37
CA CYS A 242 6.94 -2.48 10.20
C CYS A 242 6.56 -3.47 9.09
N LEU A 243 5.47 -3.20 8.37
CA LEU A 243 5.03 -4.01 7.24
C LEU A 243 5.75 -3.57 5.95
N PRO A 244 5.93 -4.48 4.99
CA PRO A 244 6.61 -4.17 3.75
C PRO A 244 5.96 -3.03 2.97
N LEU A 245 6.76 -2.02 2.58
CA LEU A 245 6.31 -0.90 1.74
C LEU A 245 6.05 -1.32 0.28
N TYR A 246 6.57 -2.45 -0.15
CA TYR A 246 6.22 -3.02 -1.46
C TYR A 246 4.84 -3.71 -1.48
N HIS A 247 4.12 -3.71 -0.35
CA HIS A 247 2.79 -4.33 -0.22
C HIS A 247 1.71 -3.28 0.08
N GLY A 248 0.48 -3.52 -0.42
CA GLY A 248 -0.63 -2.58 -0.30
C GLY A 248 -0.93 -2.13 1.14
N THR A 249 -0.83 -3.03 2.13
CA THR A 249 -1.08 -2.67 3.54
C THR A 249 -0.04 -1.67 4.06
N GLY A 250 1.25 -1.91 3.84
CA GLY A 250 2.30 -0.98 4.28
C GLY A 250 2.30 0.35 3.52
N LEU A 251 2.06 0.31 2.21
CA LEU A 251 2.08 1.48 1.36
C LEU A 251 0.74 2.24 1.35
N LEU A 252 -0.36 1.61 0.91
CA LEU A 252 -1.62 2.32 0.68
C LEU A 252 -2.35 2.62 1.99
N ILE A 253 -2.55 1.62 2.83
CA ILE A 253 -3.20 1.79 4.15
C ILE A 253 -2.27 2.52 5.13
N GLY A 254 -0.95 2.32 4.99
CA GLY A 254 0.09 2.96 5.82
C GLY A 254 0.49 4.34 5.31
N PHE A 255 1.41 4.38 4.33
CA PHE A 255 2.07 5.64 3.94
C PHE A 255 1.13 6.62 3.21
N VAL A 256 0.30 6.15 2.26
CA VAL A 256 -0.63 7.06 1.57
C VAL A 256 -1.63 7.68 2.54
N ALA A 257 -2.01 6.97 3.60
CA ALA A 257 -2.86 7.54 4.65
C ALA A 257 -2.13 8.57 5.53
N VAL A 258 -0.84 8.36 5.81
CA VAL A 258 0.01 9.35 6.49
C VAL A 258 0.18 10.59 5.61
N LEU A 259 0.47 10.39 4.33
CA LEU A 259 0.59 11.45 3.33
C LEU A 259 -0.70 12.29 3.23
N HIS A 260 -1.88 11.65 3.20
CA HIS A 260 -3.16 12.33 3.18
C HIS A 260 -3.41 13.18 4.43
N ALA A 261 -3.01 12.70 5.59
CA ALA A 261 -3.18 13.41 6.87
C ALA A 261 -2.12 14.49 7.14
N GLY A 262 -1.02 14.53 6.37
CA GLY A 262 0.17 15.33 6.67
C GLY A 262 0.85 14.92 7.98
N ALA A 263 0.74 13.65 8.36
CA ALA A 263 1.23 13.07 9.62
C ALA A 263 2.66 12.53 9.48
N THR A 264 3.21 11.91 10.53
CA THR A 264 4.54 11.30 10.53
C THR A 264 4.45 9.78 10.43
N MET A 265 5.32 9.15 9.62
CA MET A 265 5.50 7.69 9.63
C MET A 265 6.85 7.31 10.22
N VAL A 266 6.83 6.40 11.19
CA VAL A 266 8.02 5.66 11.65
C VAL A 266 8.15 4.41 10.80
N ILE A 267 9.26 4.26 10.11
CA ILE A 267 9.59 3.10 9.28
C ILE A 267 10.50 2.16 10.06
N ARG A 268 10.08 0.90 10.17
CA ARG A 268 10.95 -0.19 10.64
C ARG A 268 11.35 -1.06 9.46
N ARG A 269 12.64 -1.36 9.34
CA ARG A 269 13.19 -2.16 8.23
C ARG A 269 12.55 -3.55 8.15
N LYS A 270 12.47 -4.25 9.30
CA LYS A 270 11.89 -5.58 9.41
C LYS A 270 11.04 -5.66 10.68
N LEU A 271 9.96 -6.41 10.60
CA LEU A 271 9.11 -6.72 11.73
C LEU A 271 9.93 -7.37 12.87
N SER A 272 9.80 -6.83 14.07
CA SER A 272 10.44 -7.34 15.27
C SER A 272 9.48 -7.29 16.46
N VAL A 273 9.01 -8.45 16.90
CA VAL A 273 8.10 -8.57 18.06
C VAL A 273 8.75 -8.15 19.37
N SER A 274 10.07 -8.35 19.49
CA SER A 274 10.81 -8.01 20.72
C SER A 274 11.07 -6.52 20.87
N ALA A 275 11.31 -5.80 19.76
CA ALA A 275 11.58 -4.37 19.77
C ALA A 275 10.32 -3.50 19.63
N PHE A 276 9.17 -4.09 19.34
CA PHE A 276 7.97 -3.36 18.93
C PHE A 276 7.52 -2.31 19.95
N TRP A 277 7.27 -2.71 21.20
CA TRP A 277 6.76 -1.79 22.22
C TRP A 277 7.81 -0.77 22.67
N GLU A 278 9.09 -1.13 22.61
CA GLU A 278 10.19 -0.19 22.83
C GLU A 278 10.21 0.90 21.74
N ASP A 279 10.13 0.51 20.47
CA ASP A 279 10.02 1.46 19.36
C ASP A 279 8.79 2.36 19.51
N ILE A 280 7.61 1.79 19.80
CA ILE A 280 6.37 2.53 20.01
C ILE A 280 6.54 3.64 21.06
N ARG A 281 7.16 3.33 22.19
CA ARG A 281 7.41 4.29 23.28
C ARG A 281 8.47 5.30 22.90
N ASN A 282 9.59 4.86 22.32
CA ASN A 282 10.71 5.73 21.95
C ASN A 282 10.33 6.79 20.90
N TYR A 283 9.51 6.41 19.91
CA TYR A 283 9.02 7.34 18.89
C TYR A 283 7.71 8.03 19.28
N ASN A 284 7.14 7.72 20.45
CA ASN A 284 5.83 8.22 20.89
C ASN A 284 4.73 7.98 19.85
N CYS A 285 4.67 6.78 19.27
CA CYS A 285 3.76 6.44 18.20
C CYS A 285 2.31 6.41 18.67
N THR A 286 1.44 7.24 18.08
CA THR A 286 0.00 7.29 18.40
C THR A 286 -0.81 6.17 17.77
N GLY A 287 -0.21 5.46 16.83
CA GLY A 287 -0.83 4.30 16.17
C GLY A 287 0.15 3.46 15.37
N PHE A 288 -0.33 2.32 14.88
CA PHE A 288 0.46 1.47 14.00
C PHE A 288 -0.39 0.70 12.97
N ILE A 289 0.29 0.18 11.96
CA ILE A 289 -0.29 -0.66 10.92
C ILE A 289 0.02 -2.12 11.25
N TYR A 290 -0.98 -3.03 11.11
CA TYR A 290 -0.81 -4.43 11.46
C TYR A 290 -1.35 -5.40 10.40
N ILE A 291 -0.93 -6.66 10.53
CA ILE A 291 -1.60 -7.85 10.02
C ILE A 291 -1.95 -8.76 11.20
N GLY A 292 -3.04 -9.53 11.10
CA GLY A 292 -3.56 -10.33 12.22
C GLY A 292 -2.55 -11.29 12.84
N GLU A 293 -1.69 -11.89 12.02
CA GLU A 293 -0.62 -12.78 12.49
C GLU A 293 0.39 -12.03 13.39
N PHE A 294 0.71 -10.78 13.06
CA PHE A 294 1.56 -9.95 13.91
C PHE A 294 0.93 -9.67 15.28
N ILE A 295 -0.37 -9.34 15.30
CA ILE A 295 -1.12 -9.18 16.56
C ILE A 295 -1.06 -10.45 17.42
N ARG A 296 -1.18 -11.62 16.79
CA ARG A 296 -1.05 -12.91 17.47
C ARG A 296 0.33 -13.09 18.11
N TYR A 297 1.40 -12.67 17.43
CA TYR A 297 2.75 -12.72 18.00
C TYR A 297 2.94 -11.76 19.17
N LEU A 298 2.35 -10.57 19.13
CA LEU A 298 2.39 -9.63 20.25
C LEU A 298 1.68 -10.20 21.49
N LEU A 299 0.49 -10.79 21.30
CA LEU A 299 -0.25 -11.46 22.37
C LEU A 299 0.47 -12.68 22.93
N GLY A 300 1.22 -13.41 22.10
CA GLY A 300 2.00 -14.57 22.52
C GLY A 300 3.15 -14.27 23.47
N LYS A 301 3.49 -12.98 23.68
CA LYS A 301 4.45 -12.58 24.72
C LYS A 301 3.80 -12.64 26.11
N PRO A 302 4.53 -13.03 27.16
CA PRO A 302 4.03 -12.96 28.52
C PRO A 302 3.49 -11.57 28.86
N ALA A 303 2.35 -11.50 29.54
CA ALA A 303 1.77 -10.23 29.95
C ALA A 303 2.68 -9.50 30.95
N GLN A 304 2.83 -8.19 30.76
CA GLN A 304 3.58 -7.31 31.64
C GLN A 304 2.62 -6.29 32.26
N SER A 305 2.99 -5.78 33.46
CA SER A 305 2.16 -4.79 34.16
C SER A 305 2.04 -3.44 33.45
N ASP A 306 2.96 -3.16 32.51
CA ASP A 306 3.06 -1.94 31.72
C ASP A 306 2.60 -2.11 30.26
N ASP A 307 1.96 -3.23 29.90
CA ASP A 307 1.47 -3.44 28.52
C ASP A 307 0.52 -2.34 28.06
N GLY A 308 -0.32 -1.81 28.96
CA GLY A 308 -1.21 -0.68 28.69
C GLY A 308 -0.55 0.70 28.78
N ASP A 309 0.69 0.79 29.29
CA ASP A 309 1.44 2.05 29.36
C ASP A 309 2.17 2.31 28.04
N ASN A 310 1.41 2.77 27.06
CA ASN A 310 1.90 3.09 25.73
C ASN A 310 1.05 4.22 25.10
N PRO A 311 1.60 5.01 24.14
CA PRO A 311 0.91 6.15 23.53
C PRO A 311 -0.11 5.77 22.46
N VAL A 312 -0.27 4.47 22.11
CA VAL A 312 -1.10 4.03 20.99
C VAL A 312 -2.59 4.22 21.29
N GLN A 313 -3.25 4.98 20.43
CA GLN A 313 -4.70 5.22 20.52
C GLN A 313 -5.48 4.48 19.42
N LYS A 314 -4.84 4.24 18.30
CA LYS A 314 -5.51 3.75 17.09
C LYS A 314 -4.59 2.82 16.29
N ILE A 315 -5.18 1.77 15.72
CA ILE A 315 -4.47 0.83 14.84
C ILE A 315 -5.30 0.51 13.60
N VAL A 316 -4.64 0.19 12.50
CA VAL A 316 -5.29 -0.24 11.26
C VAL A 316 -4.59 -1.43 10.65
N GLY A 317 -5.38 -2.36 10.14
CA GLY A 317 -4.83 -3.53 9.47
C GLY A 317 -5.91 -4.50 9.05
N ASN A 318 -5.50 -5.71 8.76
CA ASN A 318 -6.37 -6.78 8.32
C ASN A 318 -6.02 -8.11 8.97
N GLY A 319 -7.03 -8.97 9.13
CA GLY A 319 -6.86 -10.33 9.63
C GLY A 319 -6.82 -10.46 11.15
N LEU A 320 -7.27 -9.45 11.91
CA LEU A 320 -7.41 -9.58 13.37
C LEU A 320 -8.59 -10.49 13.71
N ARG A 321 -8.29 -11.65 14.26
CA ARG A 321 -9.28 -12.68 14.58
C ARG A 321 -10.21 -12.25 15.72
N PRO A 322 -11.52 -12.55 15.63
CA PRO A 322 -12.49 -12.19 16.67
C PRO A 322 -12.18 -12.76 18.05
N ASP A 323 -11.59 -13.97 18.12
CA ASP A 323 -11.26 -14.68 19.37
C ASP A 323 -10.16 -13.99 20.18
N ILE A 324 -9.23 -13.25 19.54
CA ILE A 324 -8.16 -12.52 20.22
C ILE A 324 -8.38 -11.00 20.23
N TRP A 325 -9.43 -10.50 19.57
CA TRP A 325 -9.69 -9.07 19.40
C TRP A 325 -9.80 -8.31 20.73
N MET A 326 -10.68 -8.81 21.61
CA MET A 326 -10.95 -8.13 22.86
C MET A 326 -9.80 -8.24 23.86
N GLU A 327 -9.10 -9.38 23.86
CA GLU A 327 -7.89 -9.56 24.66
C GLU A 327 -6.82 -8.54 24.26
N PHE A 328 -6.52 -8.43 22.96
CA PHE A 328 -5.54 -7.47 22.46
C PHE A 328 -5.94 -6.03 22.82
N LYS A 329 -7.20 -5.67 22.55
CA LYS A 329 -7.71 -4.33 22.79
C LYS A 329 -7.61 -3.92 24.26
N GLN A 330 -7.93 -4.82 25.18
CA GLN A 330 -7.90 -4.58 26.62
C GLN A 330 -6.49 -4.59 27.18
N ARG A 331 -5.67 -5.56 26.78
CA ARG A 331 -4.31 -5.71 27.29
C ARG A 331 -3.44 -4.49 26.98
N PHE A 332 -3.56 -3.94 25.78
CA PHE A 332 -2.74 -2.82 25.33
C PHE A 332 -3.47 -1.46 25.34
N ASP A 333 -4.66 -1.38 25.93
CA ASP A 333 -5.51 -0.19 26.05
C ASP A 333 -5.76 0.52 24.72
N ILE A 334 -6.06 -0.24 23.65
CA ILE A 334 -6.28 0.30 22.32
C ILE A 334 -7.71 0.83 22.17
N ASN A 335 -7.85 2.12 21.90
CA ASN A 335 -9.18 2.75 21.80
C ASN A 335 -9.88 2.44 20.48
N ARG A 336 -9.14 2.44 19.35
CA ARG A 336 -9.71 2.31 18.01
C ARG A 336 -8.97 1.25 17.19
N ILE A 337 -9.75 0.34 16.59
CA ILE A 337 -9.24 -0.69 15.67
C ILE A 337 -9.96 -0.54 14.32
N GLY A 338 -9.20 -0.10 13.31
CA GLY A 338 -9.64 -0.05 11.92
C GLY A 338 -9.29 -1.37 11.23
N GLU A 339 -10.23 -2.32 11.24
CA GLU A 339 -10.08 -3.56 10.47
C GLU A 339 -10.59 -3.36 9.06
N PHE A 340 -9.94 -3.96 8.07
CA PHE A 340 -10.41 -3.95 6.69
C PHE A 340 -10.22 -5.33 6.02
N TYR A 341 -10.93 -5.51 4.93
CA TYR A 341 -10.72 -6.60 3.98
C TYR A 341 -10.69 -6.02 2.56
N GLY A 342 -9.75 -6.45 1.75
CA GLY A 342 -9.62 -6.07 0.35
C GLY A 342 -8.47 -6.79 -0.32
N ALA A 343 -8.52 -6.84 -1.65
CA ALA A 343 -7.47 -7.39 -2.50
C ALA A 343 -6.79 -6.27 -3.30
N SER A 344 -5.50 -6.42 -3.59
CA SER A 344 -4.75 -5.41 -4.35
C SER A 344 -5.30 -5.21 -5.74
N GLU A 345 -5.76 -6.28 -6.40
CA GLU A 345 -6.38 -6.28 -7.71
C GLU A 345 -7.90 -6.06 -7.69
N GLY A 346 -8.57 -6.31 -6.55
CA GLY A 346 -10.02 -6.25 -6.43
C GLY A 346 -10.59 -4.84 -6.49
N ASN A 347 -11.87 -4.70 -6.77
CA ASN A 347 -12.58 -3.43 -6.90
C ASN A 347 -13.47 -3.09 -5.71
N GLY A 348 -13.43 -3.89 -4.65
CA GLY A 348 -14.23 -3.71 -3.44
C GLY A 348 -13.56 -4.24 -2.20
N GLY A 349 -14.23 -4.06 -1.09
CA GLY A 349 -13.75 -4.50 0.22
C GLY A 349 -14.68 -4.08 1.34
N PHE A 350 -14.22 -4.25 2.55
CA PHE A 350 -14.93 -3.89 3.77
C PHE A 350 -14.04 -3.03 4.66
N ALA A 351 -14.63 -2.11 5.40
CA ALA A 351 -13.91 -1.24 6.32
C ALA A 351 -14.68 -1.00 7.61
N ASN A 352 -14.00 -1.15 8.74
CA ASN A 352 -14.53 -0.86 10.07
C ASN A 352 -14.37 0.63 10.41
N ALA A 353 -15.19 1.47 9.80
CA ALA A 353 -15.19 2.91 10.01
C ALA A 353 -15.83 3.35 11.35
N PHE A 354 -16.70 2.49 11.93
CA PHE A 354 -17.47 2.79 13.14
C PHE A 354 -16.86 2.21 14.42
N ASN A 355 -15.64 1.72 14.38
CA ASN A 355 -14.94 1.14 15.54
C ASN A 355 -15.74 0.05 16.25
N LYS A 356 -16.45 -0.78 15.50
CA LYS A 356 -17.16 -1.95 16.04
C LYS A 356 -16.19 -3.09 16.30
N ASN A 357 -16.35 -3.78 17.43
CA ASN A 357 -15.48 -4.89 17.78
C ASN A 357 -15.82 -6.14 16.95
N CYS A 358 -14.80 -6.95 16.66
CA CYS A 358 -14.90 -8.28 16.04
C CYS A 358 -15.60 -8.29 14.66
N THR A 359 -15.34 -7.26 13.84
CA THR A 359 -15.91 -7.15 12.49
C THR A 359 -14.96 -6.40 11.54
N VAL A 360 -14.99 -6.78 10.28
CA VAL A 360 -14.37 -6.04 9.18
C VAL A 360 -15.18 -4.80 8.75
N GLY A 361 -16.38 -4.61 9.32
CA GLY A 361 -17.22 -3.43 9.08
C GLY A 361 -18.21 -3.59 7.94
N ILE A 362 -18.33 -2.55 7.12
CA ILE A 362 -19.30 -2.45 6.02
C ILE A 362 -18.63 -2.50 4.66
N GLY A 363 -19.31 -3.03 3.66
CA GLY A 363 -18.86 -3.04 2.27
C GLY A 363 -18.76 -1.63 1.69
N ILE A 364 -17.70 -1.41 0.91
CA ILE A 364 -17.43 -0.15 0.21
C ILE A 364 -17.94 -0.15 -1.24
N ALA A 365 -18.35 -1.33 -1.75
CA ALA A 365 -18.97 -1.52 -3.05
C ALA A 365 -20.10 -2.57 -2.91
N PRO A 366 -21.05 -2.61 -3.83
CA PRO A 366 -22.05 -3.69 -3.88
C PRO A 366 -21.36 -5.04 -3.99
N ALA A 367 -21.68 -5.93 -3.05
CA ALA A 367 -21.05 -7.24 -2.97
C ALA A 367 -22.02 -8.29 -2.44
N THR A 368 -21.82 -9.55 -2.82
CA THR A 368 -22.58 -10.70 -2.32
C THR A 368 -21.67 -11.90 -2.11
N LEU A 369 -22.05 -12.77 -1.19
CA LEU A 369 -21.41 -14.08 -1.01
C LEU A 369 -22.26 -15.13 -1.72
N VAL A 370 -21.63 -15.98 -2.54
CA VAL A 370 -22.28 -17.04 -3.29
C VAL A 370 -21.69 -18.40 -2.97
N GLN A 371 -22.49 -19.44 -3.18
CA GLN A 371 -22.04 -20.82 -2.99
C GLN A 371 -20.88 -21.15 -3.95
N TYR A 372 -19.90 -21.85 -3.44
CA TYR A 372 -18.67 -22.18 -4.15
C TYR A 372 -18.23 -23.61 -3.86
N ASP A 373 -17.99 -24.37 -4.92
CA ASP A 373 -17.44 -25.70 -4.82
C ASP A 373 -15.90 -25.64 -4.80
N VAL A 374 -15.34 -25.72 -3.60
CA VAL A 374 -13.90 -25.68 -3.38
C VAL A 374 -13.18 -26.86 -4.04
N GLY A 375 -13.86 -28.02 -4.18
CA GLY A 375 -13.28 -29.22 -4.76
C GLY A 375 -13.03 -29.13 -6.27
N ASN A 376 -13.93 -28.44 -6.96
CA ASN A 376 -13.88 -28.25 -8.42
C ASN A 376 -13.40 -26.85 -8.82
N ASP A 377 -13.17 -25.94 -7.88
CA ASP A 377 -12.82 -24.52 -8.11
C ASP A 377 -13.90 -23.80 -8.97
N GLU A 378 -15.20 -24.05 -8.67
CA GLU A 378 -16.32 -23.58 -9.48
C GLU A 378 -17.43 -22.92 -8.65
N LEU A 379 -18.12 -21.96 -9.28
CA LEU A 379 -19.35 -21.34 -8.74
C LEU A 379 -20.53 -22.28 -8.86
N VAL A 380 -21.29 -22.44 -7.78
CA VAL A 380 -22.54 -23.20 -7.80
C VAL A 380 -23.64 -22.34 -8.41
N ARG A 381 -24.37 -22.89 -9.40
CA ARG A 381 -25.41 -22.19 -10.17
C ARG A 381 -26.75 -22.93 -10.07
N ASP A 382 -27.83 -22.14 -10.15
CA ASP A 382 -29.21 -22.68 -10.27
C ASP A 382 -29.51 -23.17 -11.69
N GLU A 383 -30.75 -23.65 -11.90
CA GLU A 383 -31.23 -24.17 -13.18
C GLU A 383 -31.21 -23.13 -14.32
N ASN A 384 -31.18 -21.84 -13.98
CA ASN A 384 -31.13 -20.72 -14.92
C ASN A 384 -29.67 -20.20 -15.16
N GLY A 385 -28.68 -20.80 -14.51
CA GLY A 385 -27.28 -20.43 -14.60
C GLY A 385 -26.87 -19.26 -13.68
N HIS A 386 -27.73 -18.82 -12.75
CA HIS A 386 -27.40 -17.79 -11.79
C HIS A 386 -26.62 -18.36 -10.60
N CYS A 387 -25.67 -17.57 -10.06
CA CYS A 387 -24.99 -17.91 -8.82
C CYS A 387 -25.97 -17.93 -7.65
N ILE A 388 -25.86 -18.93 -6.77
CA ILE A 388 -26.73 -19.10 -5.61
C ILE A 388 -26.14 -18.34 -4.42
N PRO A 389 -26.81 -17.29 -3.87
CA PRO A 389 -26.36 -16.61 -2.67
C PRO A 389 -26.33 -17.56 -1.46
N VAL A 390 -25.39 -17.32 -0.54
CA VAL A 390 -25.35 -18.01 0.76
C VAL A 390 -26.23 -17.28 1.79
N GLY A 391 -26.70 -18.04 2.79
CA GLY A 391 -27.43 -17.48 3.93
C GLY A 391 -26.52 -16.81 4.96
N PRO A 392 -27.10 -16.06 5.93
CA PRO A 392 -26.35 -15.47 7.02
C PRO A 392 -25.58 -16.52 7.85
N GLY A 393 -24.28 -16.30 8.02
CA GLY A 393 -23.39 -17.21 8.76
C GLY A 393 -22.83 -18.36 7.92
N GLU A 394 -23.18 -18.47 6.66
CA GLU A 394 -22.59 -19.45 5.73
C GLU A 394 -21.34 -18.90 5.04
N THR A 395 -20.45 -19.79 4.68
CA THR A 395 -19.23 -19.48 3.93
C THR A 395 -19.51 -19.50 2.43
N GLY A 396 -18.95 -18.53 1.69
CA GLY A 396 -19.11 -18.45 0.23
C GLY A 396 -17.97 -17.66 -0.41
N LEU A 397 -17.95 -17.63 -1.75
CA LEU A 397 -17.08 -16.79 -2.53
C LEU A 397 -17.65 -15.37 -2.58
N LEU A 398 -16.80 -14.36 -2.32
CA LEU A 398 -17.19 -12.95 -2.42
C LEU A 398 -17.17 -12.51 -3.89
N LEU A 399 -18.30 -12.04 -4.38
CA LEU A 399 -18.44 -11.35 -5.65
C LEU A 399 -18.67 -9.87 -5.41
N VAL A 400 -17.93 -9.02 -6.10
CA VAL A 400 -18.04 -7.56 -6.04
C VAL A 400 -18.48 -7.03 -7.40
N GLU A 401 -19.50 -6.19 -7.42
CA GLU A 401 -20.02 -5.60 -8.64
C GLU A 401 -19.01 -4.59 -9.22
N VAL A 402 -18.73 -4.69 -10.53
CA VAL A 402 -17.93 -3.69 -11.25
C VAL A 402 -18.86 -2.59 -11.73
N THR A 403 -18.65 -1.38 -11.22
CA THR A 403 -19.43 -0.18 -11.54
C THR A 403 -18.51 0.97 -11.86
N GLU A 404 -19.04 2.09 -12.36
CA GLU A 404 -18.26 3.32 -12.54
C GLU A 404 -17.61 3.84 -11.24
N LYS A 405 -18.16 3.46 -10.07
CA LYS A 405 -17.62 3.84 -8.75
C LYS A 405 -16.68 2.81 -8.16
N SER A 406 -16.70 1.59 -8.68
CA SER A 406 -15.88 0.45 -8.25
C SER A 406 -15.30 -0.24 -9.47
N GLU A 407 -14.46 0.47 -10.23
CA GLU A 407 -13.80 -0.04 -11.43
C GLU A 407 -12.80 -1.15 -11.07
N PHE A 408 -12.71 -2.16 -11.92
CA PHE A 408 -11.73 -3.23 -11.79
C PHE A 408 -10.51 -2.90 -12.67
N GLU A 409 -9.40 -2.52 -12.04
CA GLU A 409 -8.15 -2.21 -12.75
C GLU A 409 -7.37 -3.48 -13.14
N GLY A 410 -7.53 -4.56 -12.39
CA GLY A 410 -6.97 -5.87 -12.70
C GLY A 410 -5.45 -5.95 -12.62
N TYR A 411 -4.90 -6.74 -13.54
CA TYR A 411 -3.47 -7.03 -13.64
C TYR A 411 -2.88 -6.52 -14.95
N THR A 412 -1.57 -6.42 -15.03
CA THR A 412 -0.84 -6.13 -16.30
C THR A 412 -1.11 -7.20 -17.35
N SER A 413 -1.35 -8.45 -16.95
CA SER A 413 -1.76 -9.55 -17.83
C SER A 413 -3.27 -9.56 -18.07
N LYS A 414 -3.68 -9.42 -19.35
CA LYS A 414 -5.09 -9.50 -19.75
C LYS A 414 -5.74 -10.83 -19.34
N GLN A 415 -5.05 -11.95 -19.56
CA GLN A 415 -5.54 -13.28 -19.17
C GLN A 415 -5.77 -13.40 -17.65
N ALA A 416 -4.86 -12.83 -16.83
CA ALA A 416 -5.04 -12.82 -15.40
C ALA A 416 -6.22 -11.95 -14.96
N SER A 417 -6.46 -10.84 -15.62
CA SER A 417 -7.61 -9.96 -15.38
C SER A 417 -8.92 -10.62 -15.77
N GLU A 418 -8.99 -11.26 -16.94
CA GLU A 418 -10.16 -11.99 -17.42
C GLU A 418 -10.55 -13.15 -16.50
N LYS A 419 -9.57 -13.86 -15.94
CA LYS A 419 -9.83 -14.92 -14.95
C LYS A 419 -10.44 -14.38 -13.66
N SER A 420 -10.11 -13.17 -13.26
CA SER A 420 -10.60 -12.54 -12.03
C SER A 420 -11.87 -11.71 -12.25
N CYS A 421 -12.21 -11.37 -13.50
CA CYS A 421 -13.40 -10.61 -13.86
C CYS A 421 -14.18 -11.37 -14.96
N SER A 422 -15.43 -11.70 -14.72
CA SER A 422 -16.26 -12.39 -15.70
C SER A 422 -17.60 -11.65 -15.91
N GLU A 423 -17.93 -11.41 -17.16
CA GLU A 423 -19.26 -10.87 -17.56
C GLU A 423 -20.39 -11.85 -17.29
N THR A 424 -20.08 -13.10 -16.96
CA THR A 424 -21.03 -14.22 -16.84
C THR A 424 -21.59 -14.41 -15.44
N TYR A 425 -21.21 -13.58 -14.46
CA TYR A 425 -21.80 -13.65 -13.12
C TYR A 425 -23.16 -12.92 -13.10
N LEU A 426 -24.18 -13.57 -13.65
CA LEU A 426 -25.56 -13.11 -13.58
C LEU A 426 -26.13 -13.40 -12.20
N TRP A 427 -26.46 -12.35 -11.45
CA TRP A 427 -27.21 -12.46 -10.22
C TRP A 427 -28.63 -11.92 -10.41
N MET A 428 -29.66 -12.77 -10.14
CA MET A 428 -31.08 -12.40 -10.07
C MET A 428 -31.53 -11.26 -11.01
N GLY A 429 -31.29 -11.41 -12.33
CA GLY A 429 -31.87 -10.51 -13.34
C GLY A 429 -31.10 -9.21 -13.58
N MET A 430 -29.94 -9.01 -13.00
CA MET A 430 -29.02 -7.92 -13.32
C MET A 430 -27.84 -8.46 -14.16
N SER A 431 -27.68 -7.94 -15.36
CA SER A 431 -26.48 -8.16 -16.17
C SER A 431 -25.41 -7.19 -15.70
N THR A 432 -24.49 -7.68 -14.85
CA THR A 432 -23.38 -6.89 -14.36
C THR A 432 -22.10 -7.67 -14.50
N SER A 433 -21.02 -7.01 -14.95
CA SER A 433 -19.68 -7.55 -14.84
C SER A 433 -19.27 -7.58 -13.37
N THR A 434 -18.74 -8.70 -12.89
CA THR A 434 -18.42 -8.92 -11.47
C THR A 434 -16.98 -9.42 -11.36
N ALA A 435 -16.21 -8.88 -10.42
CA ALA A 435 -14.87 -9.38 -10.10
C ALA A 435 -14.95 -10.33 -8.90
N ALA A 436 -14.30 -11.49 -9.02
CA ALA A 436 -14.12 -12.43 -7.91
C ALA A 436 -12.86 -12.05 -7.12
N THR A 437 -12.97 -11.92 -5.81
CA THR A 437 -11.85 -11.62 -4.90
C THR A 437 -11.71 -12.70 -3.82
#